data_91a4af23180fe108990229b08d8f8c88
#
_entry.id   91a4af23180fe108990229b08d8f8c88
#
_cell.length_a   1.000
_cell.length_b   1.000
_cell.length_c   1.000
_cell.angle_alpha   90.00
_cell.angle_beta   90.00
_cell.angle_gamma   90.00
#
_symmetry.space_group_name_H-M   'P 1'
#
loop_
_entity.id
_entity.type
_entity.pdbx_description
1 polymer ?
#
loop_
_entity_poly.entity_id
_entity_poly.type
_entity_poly.pdbx_seq_one_letter_code
_entity_poly.pdbx_strand_id
1 'polypeptide(L)'
;NHDMEVSVKYGNLSAGDFVGRLELEAKYGNVAVGNLTKASMELGYAGSVKIGDADQLEIDVKYSNLKVQKVNSLQLNSGYSDLSAEQIGKALIEMRYGNAKIKSLEQSLEAETFSYSNLTINRLDEHFKLLAVEAHFSNVRASIAAGASFSVDAEEMKYGSCKLRGLNLTKHEKSDEAVHAQVNGGNHGRIRFEGGGHSNLSV
;
A
#
# COMPACT_ATOMS: atom_id res chain seq x y z
N ASN A 1 19.64 -21.54 -7.93
CA ASN A 1 19.40 -20.24 -7.27
C ASN A 1 20.70 -19.45 -7.35
N HIS A 2 20.66 -18.34 -8.00
CA HIS A 2 21.82 -17.44 -8.09
C HIS A 2 21.37 -16.10 -7.51
N ASP A 3 22.15 -15.58 -6.58
CA ASP A 3 21.98 -14.21 -6.11
C ASP A 3 22.67 -13.29 -7.09
N MET A 4 22.05 -12.16 -7.41
CA MET A 4 22.57 -11.18 -8.34
C MET A 4 22.52 -9.79 -7.70
N GLU A 5 23.63 -9.08 -7.82
CA GLU A 5 23.73 -7.67 -7.44
C GLU A 5 23.94 -6.83 -8.70
N VAL A 6 23.16 -5.76 -8.85
CA VAL A 6 23.18 -4.86 -10.01
C VAL A 6 23.18 -3.42 -9.51
N SER A 7 24.15 -2.63 -9.97
CA SER A 7 24.18 -1.19 -9.71
C SER A 7 24.19 -0.42 -11.02
N VAL A 8 23.23 0.51 -11.19
CA VAL A 8 23.10 1.36 -12.38
C VAL A 8 22.97 2.81 -11.94
N LYS A 9 23.96 3.63 -12.18
CA LYS A 9 23.95 5.02 -11.74
C LYS A 9 23.33 5.98 -12.75
N TYR A 10 23.54 5.77 -14.03
CA TYR A 10 22.98 6.56 -15.12
C TYR A 10 22.59 5.63 -16.27
N GLY A 11 21.35 5.70 -16.74
CA GLY A 11 20.89 4.89 -17.85
C GLY A 11 19.69 4.02 -17.52
N ASN A 12 19.27 3.22 -18.47
CA ASN A 12 18.10 2.37 -18.32
C ASN A 12 18.53 0.92 -18.07
N LEU A 13 17.85 0.27 -17.14
CA LEU A 13 17.96 -1.16 -16.90
C LEU A 13 16.73 -1.86 -17.47
N SER A 14 16.96 -2.88 -18.30
CA SER A 14 15.90 -3.79 -18.73
C SER A 14 16.38 -5.22 -18.51
N ALA A 15 15.65 -5.98 -17.71
CA ALA A 15 15.92 -7.38 -17.42
C ALA A 15 14.64 -8.19 -17.51
N GLY A 16 14.75 -9.46 -17.90
CA GLY A 16 13.66 -10.42 -17.89
C GLY A 16 13.38 -10.98 -16.50
N ASP A 17 12.80 -12.16 -16.46
CA ASP A 17 12.47 -12.87 -15.23
C ASP A 17 13.74 -13.35 -14.50
N PHE A 18 13.71 -13.28 -13.18
CA PHE A 18 14.84 -13.69 -12.35
C PHE A 18 14.40 -14.58 -11.19
N VAL A 19 15.00 -15.75 -11.11
CA VAL A 19 14.77 -16.73 -10.03
C VAL A 19 15.97 -16.72 -9.10
N GLY A 20 15.76 -16.24 -7.87
CA GLY A 20 16.78 -16.06 -6.85
C GLY A 20 16.56 -14.75 -6.11
N ARG A 21 17.62 -14.24 -5.50
CA ARG A 21 17.63 -12.93 -4.84
C ARG A 21 18.29 -11.89 -5.74
N LEU A 22 17.56 -10.85 -6.07
CA LEU A 22 18.07 -9.68 -6.78
C LEU A 22 18.29 -8.52 -5.79
N GLU A 23 19.52 -7.99 -5.76
CA GLU A 23 19.81 -6.72 -5.12
C GLU A 23 20.06 -5.68 -6.23
N LEU A 24 19.26 -4.61 -6.24
CA LEU A 24 19.31 -3.60 -7.29
C LEU A 24 19.45 -2.19 -6.71
N GLU A 25 20.52 -1.52 -7.06
CA GLU A 25 20.64 -0.07 -6.88
C GLU A 25 20.51 0.63 -8.24
N ALA A 26 19.54 1.56 -8.37
CA ALA A 26 19.42 2.32 -9.61
C ALA A 26 19.13 3.80 -9.34
N LYS A 27 19.90 4.67 -10.02
CA LYS A 27 19.76 6.13 -9.93
C LYS A 27 19.77 6.76 -11.32
N TYR A 28 18.93 7.75 -11.55
CA TYR A 28 18.87 8.55 -12.79
C TYR A 28 18.62 7.73 -14.06
N GLY A 29 17.52 7.00 -14.12
CA GLY A 29 17.16 6.22 -15.31
C GLY A 29 15.83 5.52 -15.15
N ASN A 30 15.49 4.65 -16.08
CA ASN A 30 14.30 3.82 -15.97
C ASN A 30 14.70 2.37 -15.66
N VAL A 31 13.85 1.70 -14.91
CA VAL A 31 14.03 0.29 -14.54
C VAL A 31 12.84 -0.50 -15.05
N ALA A 32 13.09 -1.58 -15.77
CA ALA A 32 12.08 -2.55 -16.14
C ALA A 32 12.63 -3.95 -15.86
N VAL A 33 11.97 -4.68 -14.97
CA VAL A 33 12.29 -6.07 -14.63
C VAL A 33 11.05 -6.94 -14.78
N GLY A 34 11.25 -8.16 -15.24
CA GLY A 34 10.19 -9.16 -15.36
C GLY A 34 9.77 -9.71 -14.00
N ASN A 35 9.46 -11.00 -13.95
CA ASN A 35 9.01 -11.66 -12.72
C ASN A 35 10.19 -11.96 -11.78
N LEU A 36 9.95 -11.85 -10.47
CA LEU A 36 10.97 -11.96 -9.44
C LEU A 36 10.52 -12.90 -8.34
N THR A 37 11.45 -13.71 -7.82
CA THR A 37 11.16 -14.44 -6.58
C THR A 37 11.36 -13.53 -5.38
N LYS A 38 12.54 -12.94 -5.24
CA LYS A 38 12.85 -12.02 -4.16
C LYS A 38 13.72 -10.88 -4.66
N ALA A 39 13.38 -9.65 -4.29
CA ALA A 39 14.24 -8.52 -4.62
C ALA A 39 14.29 -7.50 -3.48
N SER A 40 15.46 -6.88 -3.34
CA SER A 40 15.70 -5.68 -2.54
C SER A 40 16.20 -4.59 -3.47
N MET A 41 15.52 -3.44 -3.49
CA MET A 41 15.78 -2.38 -4.45
C MET A 41 15.95 -1.03 -3.77
N GLU A 42 17.03 -0.33 -4.06
CA GLU A 42 17.23 1.07 -3.73
C GLU A 42 17.14 1.92 -5.01
N LEU A 43 16.11 2.77 -5.09
CA LEU A 43 15.77 3.49 -6.31
C LEU A 43 15.69 5.00 -6.05
N GLY A 44 16.48 5.78 -6.78
CA GLY A 44 16.49 7.22 -6.62
C GLY A 44 16.42 7.97 -7.94
N TYR A 45 15.50 8.93 -8.07
CA TYR A 45 15.35 9.71 -9.30
C TYR A 45 15.14 8.84 -10.54
N ALA A 46 14.59 7.67 -10.37
CA ALA A 46 14.22 6.80 -11.46
C ALA A 46 12.88 7.27 -12.03
N GLY A 47 12.84 7.64 -13.29
CA GLY A 47 11.63 8.20 -13.91
C GLY A 47 10.47 7.21 -13.88
N SER A 48 10.68 6.01 -14.37
CA SER A 48 9.69 4.93 -14.33
C SER A 48 10.35 3.62 -13.91
N VAL A 49 9.76 3.00 -12.90
CA VAL A 49 10.13 1.66 -12.42
C VAL A 49 8.99 0.71 -12.69
N LYS A 50 9.23 -0.35 -13.43
CA LYS A 50 8.25 -1.38 -13.76
C LYS A 50 8.74 -2.73 -13.29
N ILE A 51 7.91 -3.44 -12.53
CA ILE A 51 8.18 -4.76 -11.99
C ILE A 51 7.01 -5.67 -12.36
N GLY A 52 7.30 -6.85 -12.87
CA GLY A 52 6.33 -7.90 -13.13
C GLY A 52 5.72 -8.49 -11.86
N ASP A 53 5.48 -9.79 -11.86
CA ASP A 53 5.00 -10.51 -10.68
C ASP A 53 6.16 -10.80 -9.73
N ALA A 54 5.93 -10.70 -8.41
CA ALA A 54 6.96 -10.98 -7.42
C ALA A 54 6.41 -11.69 -6.18
N ASP A 55 7.24 -12.55 -5.57
CA ASP A 55 6.87 -13.14 -4.28
C ASP A 55 7.19 -12.19 -3.13
N GLN A 56 8.40 -11.67 -3.08
CA GLN A 56 8.84 -10.75 -2.03
C GLN A 56 9.58 -9.56 -2.63
N LEU A 57 9.10 -8.36 -2.33
CA LEU A 57 9.75 -7.10 -2.70
C LEU A 57 10.00 -6.25 -1.46
N GLU A 58 11.23 -5.80 -1.33
CA GLU A 58 11.65 -4.76 -0.40
C GLU A 58 12.20 -3.59 -1.23
N ILE A 59 11.58 -2.41 -1.11
CA ILE A 59 11.88 -1.26 -1.97
C ILE A 59 12.02 0.00 -1.13
N ASP A 60 13.19 0.65 -1.23
CA ASP A 60 13.37 2.05 -0.85
C ASP A 60 13.38 2.89 -2.13
N VAL A 61 12.44 3.84 -2.22
CA VAL A 61 12.26 4.61 -3.46
C VAL A 61 12.06 6.08 -3.19
N LYS A 62 12.79 6.92 -3.94
CA LYS A 62 12.68 8.38 -3.86
C LYS A 62 12.58 9.01 -5.25
N TYR A 63 11.67 9.96 -5.40
CA TYR A 63 11.47 10.75 -6.63
C TYR A 63 11.25 9.89 -7.87
N SER A 64 10.36 8.90 -7.78
CA SER A 64 10.16 7.91 -8.84
C SER A 64 8.71 7.47 -8.96
N ASN A 65 8.34 6.88 -10.10
CA ASN A 65 7.03 6.28 -10.30
C ASN A 65 7.16 4.75 -10.36
N LEU A 66 6.62 4.07 -9.36
CA LEU A 66 6.70 2.62 -9.22
C LEU A 66 5.41 1.96 -9.72
N LYS A 67 5.55 0.99 -10.64
CA LYS A 67 4.48 0.14 -11.12
C LYS A 67 4.82 -1.32 -10.87
N VAL A 68 3.97 -2.03 -10.14
CA VAL A 68 4.10 -3.45 -9.83
C VAL A 68 2.86 -4.17 -10.35
N GLN A 69 3.03 -5.31 -11.02
CA GLN A 69 1.87 -6.10 -11.45
C GLN A 69 1.28 -6.81 -10.25
N LYS A 70 1.94 -7.84 -9.74
CA LYS A 70 1.49 -8.57 -8.56
C LYS A 70 2.62 -8.75 -7.58
N VAL A 71 2.30 -8.71 -6.30
CA VAL A 71 3.28 -9.02 -5.26
C VAL A 71 2.60 -9.71 -4.08
N ASN A 72 3.18 -10.82 -3.63
CA ASN A 72 2.66 -11.55 -2.48
C ASN A 72 2.99 -10.84 -1.18
N SER A 73 4.22 -10.32 -1.05
CA SER A 73 4.66 -9.55 0.12
C SER A 73 5.49 -8.34 -0.31
N LEU A 74 5.01 -7.14 0.01
CA LEU A 74 5.65 -5.86 -0.28
C LEU A 74 6.05 -5.15 1.01
N GLN A 75 7.33 -4.75 1.08
CA GLN A 75 7.80 -3.76 2.04
C GLN A 75 8.26 -2.54 1.23
N LEU A 76 7.65 -1.38 1.47
CA LEU A 76 7.90 -0.16 0.71
C LEU A 76 8.20 1.01 1.64
N ASN A 77 9.36 1.62 1.47
CA ASN A 77 9.69 2.94 1.99
C ASN A 77 9.74 3.93 0.82
N SER A 78 8.87 4.93 0.86
CA SER A 78 8.65 5.82 -0.29
C SER A 78 8.66 7.29 0.11
N GLY A 79 9.49 8.08 -0.57
CA GLY A 79 9.53 9.53 -0.45
C GLY A 79 9.36 10.24 -1.79
N TYR A 80 8.37 11.14 -1.89
CA TYR A 80 8.10 11.88 -3.12
C TYR A 80 7.89 10.98 -4.34
N SER A 81 7.21 9.86 -4.16
CA SER A 81 7.07 8.85 -5.20
C SER A 81 5.65 8.28 -5.22
N ASP A 82 5.24 7.81 -6.38
CA ASP A 82 3.93 7.19 -6.54
C ASP A 82 4.04 5.65 -6.71
N LEU A 83 3.15 4.92 -6.06
CA LEU A 83 2.97 3.49 -6.23
C LEU A 83 1.69 3.20 -7.02
N SER A 84 1.78 2.36 -8.02
CA SER A 84 0.62 1.73 -8.68
C SER A 84 0.81 0.22 -8.71
N ALA A 85 -0.06 -0.53 -8.06
CA ALA A 85 -0.02 -1.99 -8.03
C ALA A 85 -1.37 -2.59 -8.49
N GLU A 86 -1.29 -3.64 -9.31
CA GLU A 86 -2.51 -4.35 -9.73
C GLU A 86 -3.03 -5.26 -8.61
N GLN A 87 -2.13 -5.99 -7.95
CA GLN A 87 -2.50 -6.92 -6.88
C GLN A 87 -1.43 -7.01 -5.81
N ILE A 88 -1.82 -6.93 -4.55
CA ILE A 88 -0.94 -7.10 -3.38
C ILE A 88 -1.56 -8.10 -2.42
N GLY A 89 -0.79 -9.10 -2.00
CA GLY A 89 -1.16 -10.02 -0.94
C GLY A 89 -1.06 -9.35 0.43
N LYS A 90 0.15 -8.98 0.82
CA LYS A 90 0.46 -8.24 2.07
C LYS A 90 1.35 -7.06 1.77
N ALA A 91 1.17 -5.96 2.49
CA ALA A 91 2.03 -4.79 2.39
C ALA A 91 2.35 -4.18 3.75
N LEU A 92 3.61 -3.76 3.90
CA LEU A 92 4.05 -2.80 4.88
C LEU A 92 4.53 -1.56 4.11
N ILE A 93 3.91 -0.40 4.35
CA ILE A 93 4.16 0.81 3.55
C ILE A 93 4.47 1.98 4.47
N GLU A 94 5.62 2.58 4.26
CA GLU A 94 5.93 3.92 4.75
C GLU A 94 5.94 4.87 3.55
N MET A 95 5.12 5.92 3.59
CA MET A 95 5.01 6.85 2.48
C MET A 95 4.91 8.30 2.95
N ARG A 96 5.70 9.15 2.30
CA ARG A 96 5.65 10.60 2.50
C ARG A 96 5.61 11.32 1.16
N TYR A 97 4.63 12.22 0.99
CA TYR A 97 4.45 13.04 -0.22
C TYR A 97 4.28 12.22 -1.49
N GLY A 98 3.28 11.32 -1.52
CA GLY A 98 3.03 10.50 -2.70
C GLY A 98 1.63 9.92 -2.74
N ASN A 99 1.36 9.12 -3.76
CA ASN A 99 0.09 8.44 -3.91
C ASN A 99 0.32 6.93 -4.05
N ALA A 100 -0.43 6.14 -3.29
CA ALA A 100 -0.48 4.70 -3.46
C ALA A 100 -1.84 4.29 -4.03
N LYS A 101 -1.82 3.69 -5.21
CA LYS A 101 -3.01 3.13 -5.86
C LYS A 101 -2.87 1.62 -5.99
N ILE A 102 -3.71 0.90 -5.29
CA ILE A 102 -3.75 -0.56 -5.27
C ILE A 102 -5.08 -1.01 -5.87
N LYS A 103 -5.05 -1.79 -6.94
CA LYS A 103 -6.27 -2.26 -7.58
C LYS A 103 -6.94 -3.37 -6.77
N SER A 104 -6.17 -4.33 -6.26
CA SER A 104 -6.67 -5.39 -5.39
C SER A 104 -5.72 -5.64 -4.21
N LEU A 105 -6.24 -5.60 -2.98
CA LEU A 105 -5.54 -5.99 -1.76
C LEU A 105 -6.22 -7.23 -1.20
N GLU A 106 -5.45 -8.31 -1.00
CA GLU A 106 -6.00 -9.62 -0.65
C GLU A 106 -6.03 -9.90 0.84
N GLN A 107 -4.94 -9.58 1.56
CA GLN A 107 -4.79 -10.02 2.95
C GLN A 107 -4.64 -8.88 3.94
N SER A 108 -3.55 -8.11 3.86
CA SER A 108 -3.28 -7.05 4.83
C SER A 108 -2.44 -5.92 4.25
N LEU A 109 -2.68 -4.73 4.78
CA LEU A 109 -1.83 -3.58 4.60
C LEU A 109 -1.66 -2.86 5.93
N GLU A 110 -0.42 -2.58 6.27
CA GLU A 110 -0.03 -1.77 7.41
C GLU A 110 0.80 -0.59 6.92
N ALA A 111 0.42 0.62 7.32
CA ALA A 111 1.13 1.86 7.00
C ALA A 111 1.32 2.67 8.29
N GLU A 112 2.49 2.50 8.93
CA GLU A 112 2.83 3.13 10.21
C GLU A 112 3.24 4.60 10.06
N THR A 113 3.72 4.98 8.87
CA THR A 113 4.05 6.37 8.54
C THR A 113 3.44 6.72 7.20
N PHE A 114 2.27 7.34 7.24
CA PHE A 114 1.57 7.74 6.02
C PHE A 114 1.24 9.23 6.07
N SER A 115 2.11 10.08 5.49
CA SER A 115 2.04 11.53 5.66
C SER A 115 1.96 12.28 4.34
N TYR A 116 1.07 13.27 4.27
CA TYR A 116 0.85 14.10 3.07
C TYR A 116 0.63 13.25 1.82
N SER A 117 -0.10 12.16 1.96
CA SER A 117 -0.20 11.11 0.95
C SER A 117 -1.64 10.65 0.75
N ASN A 118 -1.91 9.99 -0.37
CA ASN A 118 -3.22 9.39 -0.61
C ASN A 118 -3.09 7.89 -0.88
N LEU A 119 -3.88 7.10 -0.17
CA LEU A 119 -4.03 5.66 -0.42
C LEU A 119 -5.40 5.39 -1.05
N THR A 120 -5.40 4.74 -2.19
CA THR A 120 -6.63 4.27 -2.83
C THR A 120 -6.54 2.77 -3.08
N ILE A 121 -7.44 2.01 -2.48
CA ILE A 121 -7.62 0.57 -2.69
C ILE A 121 -8.95 0.39 -3.44
N ASN A 122 -8.89 -0.02 -4.70
CA ASN A 122 -10.10 -0.16 -5.50
C ASN A 122 -10.92 -1.39 -5.13
N ARG A 123 -10.27 -2.44 -4.65
CA ARG A 123 -10.93 -3.64 -4.13
C ARG A 123 -10.15 -4.21 -2.97
N LEU A 124 -10.73 -4.18 -1.79
CA LEU A 124 -10.30 -4.94 -0.63
C LEU A 124 -11.06 -6.28 -0.62
N ASP A 125 -10.34 -7.38 -0.54
CA ASP A 125 -10.92 -8.73 -0.61
C ASP A 125 -11.90 -8.97 0.56
N GLU A 126 -12.90 -9.81 0.36
CA GLU A 126 -13.89 -10.11 1.40
C GLU A 126 -13.32 -10.85 2.62
N HIS A 127 -12.18 -11.52 2.45
CA HIS A 127 -11.48 -12.25 3.49
C HIS A 127 -10.21 -11.53 3.98
N PHE A 128 -10.08 -10.23 3.70
CA PHE A 128 -8.96 -9.45 4.21
C PHE A 128 -8.87 -9.55 5.75
N LYS A 129 -7.67 -9.43 6.27
CA LYS A 129 -7.41 -9.54 7.71
C LYS A 129 -7.26 -8.18 8.38
N LEU A 130 -6.47 -7.31 7.76
CA LEU A 130 -6.10 -6.03 8.36
C LEU A 130 -5.87 -4.95 7.28
N LEU A 131 -6.44 -3.78 7.53
CA LEU A 131 -6.03 -2.53 6.91
C LEU A 131 -5.76 -1.55 8.06
N ALA A 132 -4.48 -1.33 8.38
CA ALA A 132 -4.05 -0.42 9.43
C ALA A 132 -3.29 0.76 8.81
N VAL A 133 -3.70 1.99 9.13
CA VAL A 133 -3.04 3.20 8.60
C VAL A 133 -2.96 4.26 9.69
N GLU A 134 -1.72 4.69 10.00
CA GLU A 134 -1.45 5.89 10.78
C GLU A 134 -1.22 7.07 9.82
N ALA A 135 -2.24 7.90 9.69
CA ALA A 135 -2.32 8.93 8.66
C ALA A 135 -2.12 10.34 9.23
N HIS A 136 -1.22 11.11 8.61
CA HIS A 136 -1.04 12.53 8.92
C HIS A 136 -1.26 13.38 7.65
N PHE A 137 -2.25 14.27 7.67
CA PHE A 137 -2.65 15.09 6.51
C PHE A 137 -2.87 14.25 5.24
N SER A 138 -3.54 13.12 5.39
CA SER A 138 -3.61 12.10 4.35
C SER A 138 -5.03 11.59 4.14
N ASN A 139 -5.30 11.03 2.95
CA ASN A 139 -6.60 10.45 2.67
C ASN A 139 -6.47 8.96 2.35
N VAL A 140 -7.31 8.16 2.97
CA VAL A 140 -7.43 6.73 2.71
C VAL A 140 -8.81 6.43 2.17
N ARG A 141 -8.84 5.79 1.02
CA ARG A 141 -10.08 5.31 0.38
C ARG A 141 -9.95 3.83 0.07
N ALA A 142 -10.89 3.04 0.56
CA ALA A 142 -10.98 1.63 0.27
C ALA A 142 -12.39 1.27 -0.20
N SER A 143 -12.49 0.56 -1.32
CA SER A 143 -13.73 -0.08 -1.73
C SER A 143 -13.67 -1.56 -1.36
N ILE A 144 -14.70 -2.05 -0.69
CA ILE A 144 -14.71 -3.40 -0.13
C ILE A 144 -15.60 -4.30 -0.97
N ALA A 145 -15.21 -5.56 -1.10
CA ALA A 145 -16.03 -6.58 -1.76
C ALA A 145 -17.35 -6.78 -1.01
N ALA A 146 -18.42 -6.98 -1.76
CA ALA A 146 -19.74 -7.23 -1.17
C ALA A 146 -19.71 -8.51 -0.30
N GLY A 147 -20.36 -8.46 0.86
CA GLY A 147 -20.43 -9.59 1.80
C GLY A 147 -19.31 -9.63 2.85
N ALA A 148 -18.26 -8.82 2.73
CA ALA A 148 -17.20 -8.78 3.73
C ALA A 148 -17.74 -8.44 5.13
N SER A 149 -17.21 -9.15 6.15
CA SER A 149 -17.53 -8.95 7.56
C SER A 149 -16.28 -8.42 8.27
N PHE A 150 -16.36 -7.23 8.86
CA PHE A 150 -15.19 -6.57 9.45
C PHE A 150 -15.60 -5.54 10.53
N SER A 151 -14.62 -5.18 11.36
CA SER A 151 -14.72 -4.03 12.27
C SER A 151 -13.96 -2.82 11.71
N VAL A 152 -14.42 -1.64 12.08
CA VAL A 152 -13.73 -0.37 11.82
C VAL A 152 -13.49 0.32 13.16
N ASP A 153 -12.22 0.64 13.40
CA ASP A 153 -11.78 1.46 14.52
C ASP A 153 -11.00 2.65 13.94
N ALA A 154 -11.65 3.81 13.88
CA ALA A 154 -11.03 5.06 13.43
C ALA A 154 -10.92 6.00 14.63
N GLU A 155 -9.71 6.40 14.95
CA GLU A 155 -9.37 7.21 16.11
C GLU A 155 -8.61 8.49 15.71
N GLU A 156 -8.47 9.43 16.63
CA GLU A 156 -7.81 10.73 16.40
C GLU A 156 -8.40 11.57 15.26
N MET A 157 -9.72 11.47 15.06
CA MET A 157 -10.45 12.08 13.95
C MET A 157 -10.82 13.56 14.16
N LYS A 158 -10.25 14.26 15.15
CA LYS A 158 -10.64 15.62 15.55
C LYS A 158 -10.76 16.62 14.39
N TYR A 159 -9.90 16.54 13.41
CA TYR A 159 -9.90 17.42 12.23
C TYR A 159 -10.11 16.68 10.91
N GLY A 160 -10.49 15.42 11.01
CA GLY A 160 -10.69 14.54 9.87
C GLY A 160 -12.13 14.03 9.76
N SER A 161 -12.32 13.05 8.92
CA SER A 161 -13.61 12.39 8.77
C SER A 161 -13.48 10.91 8.46
N CYS A 162 -14.35 10.10 9.09
CA CYS A 162 -14.57 8.71 8.71
C CYS A 162 -15.95 8.59 8.04
N LYS A 163 -15.97 8.08 6.81
CA LYS A 163 -17.20 7.89 6.02
C LYS A 163 -17.37 6.42 5.65
N LEU A 164 -18.39 5.80 6.19
CA LEU A 164 -18.78 4.42 5.89
C LEU A 164 -20.02 4.47 4.99
N ARG A 165 -19.89 4.11 3.72
CA ARG A 165 -20.96 4.26 2.73
C ARG A 165 -21.39 2.92 2.13
N GLY A 166 -22.71 2.73 2.05
CA GLY A 166 -23.29 1.53 1.44
C GLY A 166 -23.00 0.24 2.20
N LEU A 167 -22.64 0.32 3.48
CA LEU A 167 -22.30 -0.80 4.34
C LEU A 167 -23.46 -1.18 5.24
N ASN A 168 -23.64 -2.47 5.49
CA ASN A 168 -24.62 -2.98 6.45
C ASN A 168 -24.01 -2.93 7.86
N LEU A 169 -24.21 -1.80 8.55
CA LEU A 169 -23.69 -1.57 9.90
C LEU A 169 -24.56 -2.31 10.93
N THR A 170 -23.96 -3.26 11.63
CA THR A 170 -24.59 -3.99 12.74
C THR A 170 -24.32 -3.33 14.09
N LYS A 171 -23.24 -2.57 14.20
CA LYS A 171 -22.91 -1.69 15.33
C LYS A 171 -22.29 -0.42 14.80
N HIS A 172 -22.64 0.74 15.38
CA HIS A 172 -22.04 2.02 15.00
C HIS A 172 -22.05 2.97 16.21
N GLU A 173 -20.88 3.33 16.66
CA GLU A 173 -20.64 4.30 17.71
C GLU A 173 -19.78 5.42 17.13
N LYS A 174 -20.18 6.67 17.32
CA LYS A 174 -19.48 7.83 16.80
C LYS A 174 -19.37 8.91 17.86
N SER A 175 -18.17 9.44 18.02
CA SER A 175 -17.86 10.66 18.78
C SER A 175 -17.23 11.71 17.88
N ASP A 176 -16.79 12.83 18.44
CA ASP A 176 -16.08 13.88 17.71
C ASP A 176 -14.67 13.44 17.27
N GLU A 177 -14.09 12.46 17.94
CA GLU A 177 -12.70 12.03 17.73
C GLU A 177 -12.57 10.56 17.30
N ALA A 178 -13.66 9.77 17.34
CA ALA A 178 -13.59 8.35 17.01
C ALA A 178 -14.86 7.82 16.34
N VAL A 179 -14.67 6.79 15.51
CA VAL A 179 -15.75 6.00 14.92
C VAL A 179 -15.44 4.52 15.11
N HIS A 180 -16.31 3.81 15.78
CA HIS A 180 -16.27 2.35 15.93
C HIS A 180 -17.49 1.74 15.27
N ALA A 181 -17.27 0.80 14.35
CA ALA A 181 -18.34 0.18 13.62
C ALA A 181 -18.09 -1.32 13.37
N GLN A 182 -19.17 -2.06 13.22
CA GLN A 182 -19.14 -3.45 12.75
C GLN A 182 -20.00 -3.57 11.50
N VAL A 183 -19.46 -4.21 10.50
CA VAL A 183 -20.12 -4.48 9.22
C VAL A 183 -20.36 -5.98 9.10
N ASN A 184 -21.60 -6.38 8.82
CA ASN A 184 -22.00 -7.79 8.70
C ASN A 184 -21.53 -8.67 9.89
N GLY A 185 -21.60 -8.16 11.12
CA GLY A 185 -21.20 -8.88 12.33
C GLY A 185 -19.75 -8.71 12.78
N GLY A 186 -18.86 -8.12 11.96
CA GLY A 186 -17.52 -7.69 12.36
C GLY A 186 -16.51 -8.79 12.70
N ASN A 187 -16.61 -10.00 12.09
CA ASN A 187 -15.94 -11.20 12.61
C ASN A 187 -14.63 -11.59 11.90
N HIS A 188 -14.30 -11.06 10.73
CA HIS A 188 -13.18 -11.54 9.92
C HIS A 188 -12.08 -10.51 9.72
N GLY A 189 -12.38 -9.35 9.17
CA GLY A 189 -11.41 -8.31 8.89
C GLY A 189 -11.43 -7.19 9.93
N ARG A 190 -10.36 -6.40 9.94
CA ARG A 190 -10.28 -5.19 10.76
C ARG A 190 -9.71 -4.03 9.96
N ILE A 191 -10.36 -2.88 10.05
CA ILE A 191 -9.81 -1.61 9.59
C ILE A 191 -9.47 -0.79 10.84
N ARG A 192 -8.20 -0.44 10.98
CA ARG A 192 -7.69 0.47 12.00
C ARG A 192 -7.15 1.71 11.32
N PHE A 193 -7.64 2.86 11.73
CA PHE A 193 -7.22 4.14 11.20
C PHE A 193 -6.94 5.12 12.33
N GLU A 194 -5.74 5.64 12.37
CA GLU A 194 -5.37 6.72 13.28
C GLU A 194 -5.15 7.99 12.46
N GLY A 195 -6.02 8.99 12.67
CA GLY A 195 -6.10 10.17 11.81
C GLY A 195 -5.52 11.42 12.43
N GLY A 196 -4.18 11.59 12.38
CA GLY A 196 -3.54 12.85 12.79
C GLY A 196 -3.74 13.99 11.78
N GLY A 197 -3.86 15.22 12.27
CA GLY A 197 -4.10 16.39 11.42
C GLY A 197 -5.46 16.33 10.70
N HIS A 198 -5.49 16.73 9.42
CA HIS A 198 -6.69 16.67 8.58
C HIS A 198 -6.72 15.38 7.74
N SER A 199 -6.77 14.23 8.38
CA SER A 199 -6.76 12.94 7.69
C SER A 199 -8.17 12.36 7.54
N ASN A 200 -8.44 11.68 6.43
CA ASN A 200 -9.76 11.16 6.14
C ASN A 200 -9.73 9.69 5.76
N LEU A 201 -10.69 8.94 6.29
CA LEU A 201 -11.00 7.56 5.90
C LEU A 201 -12.34 7.52 5.14
N SER A 202 -12.38 6.86 4.01
CA SER A 202 -13.62 6.55 3.28
C SER A 202 -13.64 5.08 2.89
N VAL A 203 -14.65 4.38 3.32
CA VAL A 203 -14.90 2.97 3.06
C VAL A 203 -16.26 2.80 2.40
#